data_0a93b1bf545b7bb12a5295837dec00b9
#
_entry.id   0a93b1bf545b7bb12a5295837dec00b9
#
_cell.length_a   1.000
_cell.length_b   1.000
_cell.length_c   1.000
_cell.angle_alpha   90.00
_cell.angle_beta   90.00
_cell.angle_gamma   90.00
#
_symmetry.space_group_name_H-M   'P 1'
#
loop_
_entity.id
_entity.type
_entity.pdbx_description
1 polymer ?
#
loop_
_entity_poly.entity_id
_entity_poly.type
_entity_poly.pdbx_seq_one_letter_code
_entity_poly.pdbx_strand_id
1 'polypeptide(L)'
;MTWSKPSRWRSFVVLAGVLVVAACGGSSAATPPASQDIKFTMKAQNGSGVSGTGQIVRTNGSFTVTIKLTGMGPSSSHISHIHAGRCDAPGGIAFALQQVVADSSGAATATTVIPVQYAIPVSGWYVNVHHGPDFTDADYAPSDSCGDLSAT
;
A
#
# COMPACT_ATOMS: atom_id res chain seq x y z
N MET A 1 -40.20 -28.63 80.45
CA MET A 1 -38.90 -28.45 81.20
C MET A 1 -37.94 -29.50 80.67
N THR A 2 -37.09 -29.16 79.75
CA THR A 2 -35.86 -29.94 79.44
C THR A 2 -34.84 -29.02 78.83
N TRP A 3 -33.81 -28.82 79.59
CA TRP A 3 -32.62 -28.04 79.20
C TRP A 3 -31.72 -28.90 78.36
N SER A 4 -31.33 -28.47 77.15
CA SER A 4 -30.25 -29.08 76.38
C SER A 4 -29.09 -28.11 76.21
N LYS A 5 -27.90 -28.61 76.48
CA LYS A 5 -26.61 -27.91 76.50
C LYS A 5 -26.13 -27.48 75.12
N PRO A 6 -25.41 -26.34 75.01
CA PRO A 6 -24.75 -25.98 73.73
C PRO A 6 -23.44 -26.76 73.53
N SER A 7 -23.29 -27.37 72.36
CA SER A 7 -22.05 -28.01 71.93
C SER A 7 -21.08 -26.93 71.39
N ARG A 8 -19.89 -26.92 71.96
CA ARG A 8 -18.79 -26.07 71.50
C ARG A 8 -18.19 -26.64 70.21
N TRP A 9 -18.45 -25.97 69.09
CA TRP A 9 -17.73 -26.24 67.86
C TRP A 9 -16.44 -25.39 67.83
N ARG A 10 -15.32 -26.13 67.72
CA ARG A 10 -13.98 -25.54 67.53
C ARG A 10 -13.87 -25.06 66.11
N SER A 11 -13.76 -23.76 65.89
CA SER A 11 -13.47 -23.15 64.61
C SER A 11 -12.02 -23.43 64.22
N PHE A 12 -11.79 -24.22 63.23
CA PHE A 12 -10.50 -24.31 62.55
C PHE A 12 -10.44 -23.14 61.55
N VAL A 13 -9.57 -22.19 61.83
CA VAL A 13 -9.22 -21.13 60.87
C VAL A 13 -8.24 -21.73 59.89
N VAL A 14 -8.69 -22.00 58.66
CA VAL A 14 -7.85 -22.34 57.53
C VAL A 14 -7.41 -21.03 56.89
N LEU A 15 -6.13 -20.66 57.08
CA LEU A 15 -5.52 -19.58 56.31
C LEU A 15 -5.32 -20.06 54.88
N ALA A 16 -6.20 -19.65 53.97
CA ALA A 16 -5.98 -19.81 52.52
C ALA A 16 -5.02 -18.69 52.07
N GLY A 17 -3.78 -19.05 51.84
CA GLY A 17 -2.80 -18.15 51.21
C GLY A 17 -3.20 -17.89 49.77
N VAL A 18 -3.57 -16.65 49.42
CA VAL A 18 -3.80 -16.21 48.04
C VAL A 18 -2.44 -15.94 47.43
N LEU A 19 -2.00 -16.85 46.56
CA LEU A 19 -0.87 -16.59 45.67
C LEU A 19 -1.37 -15.64 44.53
N VAL A 20 -0.98 -14.36 44.65
CA VAL A 20 -1.16 -13.41 43.55
C VAL A 20 -0.05 -13.68 42.54
N VAL A 21 -0.36 -14.37 41.48
CA VAL A 21 0.52 -14.49 40.32
C VAL A 21 0.38 -13.19 39.50
N ALA A 22 1.34 -12.28 39.68
CA ALA A 22 1.47 -11.11 38.83
C ALA A 22 1.88 -11.57 37.41
N ALA A 23 0.90 -11.76 36.52
CA ALA A 23 1.14 -11.94 35.12
C ALA A 23 1.62 -10.58 34.55
N CYS A 24 2.93 -10.41 34.42
CA CYS A 24 3.50 -9.37 33.56
C CYS A 24 3.05 -9.63 32.13
N GLY A 25 1.93 -9.05 31.75
CA GLY A 25 1.52 -8.95 30.37
C GLY A 25 2.49 -8.05 29.61
N GLY A 26 3.54 -8.63 29.06
CA GLY A 26 4.39 -7.96 28.09
C GLY A 26 3.54 -7.62 26.88
N SER A 27 3.16 -6.35 26.70
CA SER A 27 2.64 -5.85 25.43
C SER A 27 3.77 -5.99 24.41
N SER A 28 3.70 -7.04 23.58
CA SER A 28 4.53 -7.12 22.38
C SER A 28 4.12 -5.92 21.52
N ALA A 29 4.96 -4.88 21.52
CA ALA A 29 4.83 -3.81 20.52
C ALA A 29 4.92 -4.49 19.15
N ALA A 30 3.84 -4.42 18.38
CA ALA A 30 3.85 -4.89 17.00
C ALA A 30 4.97 -4.15 16.27
N THR A 31 5.96 -4.87 15.79
CA THR A 31 7.01 -4.31 14.93
C THR A 31 6.29 -3.66 13.74
N PRO A 32 6.54 -2.36 13.45
CA PRO A 32 5.98 -1.74 12.25
C PRO A 32 6.33 -2.61 11.04
N PRO A 33 5.40 -2.83 10.10
CA PRO A 33 5.71 -3.59 8.91
C PRO A 33 6.91 -2.96 8.23
N ALA A 34 7.92 -3.77 7.93
CA ALA A 34 9.10 -3.34 7.21
C ALA A 34 8.66 -2.61 5.94
N SER A 35 9.32 -1.48 5.63
CA SER A 35 9.07 -0.76 4.38
C SER A 35 9.25 -1.73 3.22
N GLN A 36 8.16 -2.10 2.55
CA GLN A 36 8.22 -3.01 1.42
C GLN A 36 8.42 -2.18 0.15
N ASP A 37 9.61 -2.31 -0.42
CA ASP A 37 9.91 -1.74 -1.73
C ASP A 37 9.40 -2.68 -2.81
N ILE A 38 8.44 -2.20 -3.61
CA ILE A 38 7.94 -2.93 -4.78
C ILE A 38 8.56 -2.31 -6.01
N LYS A 39 9.31 -3.10 -6.76
CA LYS A 39 9.86 -2.71 -8.07
C LYS A 39 9.04 -3.38 -9.17
N PHE A 40 8.75 -2.65 -10.23
CA PHE A 40 7.99 -3.14 -11.37
C PHE A 40 8.54 -2.58 -12.68
N THR A 41 8.22 -3.28 -13.77
CA THR A 41 8.60 -2.86 -15.13
C THR A 41 7.44 -2.15 -15.79
N MET A 42 7.71 -1.01 -16.39
CA MET A 42 6.79 -0.30 -17.27
C MET A 42 7.02 -0.78 -18.70
N LYS A 43 5.98 -1.34 -19.32
CA LYS A 43 6.00 -1.90 -20.68
C LYS A 43 5.27 -0.99 -21.63
N ALA A 44 5.83 -0.79 -22.82
CA ALA A 44 5.18 -0.03 -23.88
C ALA A 44 3.81 -0.62 -24.22
N GLN A 45 2.85 0.25 -24.44
CA GLN A 45 1.49 -0.05 -24.86
C GLN A 45 1.22 0.61 -26.21
N ASN A 46 0.29 0.07 -26.98
CA ASN A 46 -0.22 0.64 -28.22
C ASN A 46 0.88 1.06 -29.23
N GLY A 47 2.05 0.39 -29.18
CA GLY A 47 3.17 0.70 -30.08
C GLY A 47 3.91 2.00 -29.76
N SER A 48 3.68 2.60 -28.60
CA SER A 48 4.30 3.89 -28.20
C SER A 48 5.82 3.86 -28.12
N GLY A 49 6.43 2.70 -27.80
CA GLY A 49 7.86 2.60 -27.49
C GLY A 49 8.23 3.08 -26.09
N VAL A 50 7.30 3.64 -25.31
CA VAL A 50 7.54 4.18 -23.96
C VAL A 50 7.67 3.07 -22.95
N SER A 51 8.84 2.93 -22.35
CA SER A 51 9.12 1.86 -21.39
C SER A 51 10.06 2.31 -20.26
N GLY A 52 10.15 1.51 -19.22
CA GLY A 52 11.03 1.85 -18.10
C GLY A 52 10.76 1.04 -16.84
N THR A 53 10.90 1.68 -15.69
CA THR A 53 10.75 1.04 -14.37
C THR A 53 9.94 1.91 -13.44
N GLY A 54 9.32 1.27 -12.47
CA GLY A 54 8.71 1.94 -11.34
C GLY A 54 9.12 1.31 -10.02
N GLN A 55 8.94 2.09 -8.96
CA GLN A 55 9.16 1.65 -7.59
C GLN A 55 8.07 2.25 -6.70
N ILE A 56 7.58 1.45 -5.76
CA ILE A 56 6.77 1.92 -4.63
C ILE A 56 7.57 1.69 -3.36
N VAL A 57 7.75 2.76 -2.59
CA VAL A 57 8.33 2.71 -1.23
C VAL A 57 7.21 3.00 -0.25
N ARG A 58 6.93 2.06 0.66
CA ARG A 58 5.93 2.20 1.72
C ARG A 58 6.57 2.67 3.00
N THR A 59 5.95 3.65 3.64
CA THR A 59 6.30 4.14 4.97
C THR A 59 5.06 4.12 5.86
N ASN A 60 5.21 4.41 7.16
CA ASN A 60 4.05 4.57 8.04
C ASN A 60 3.17 5.73 7.56
N GLY A 61 1.94 5.40 7.13
CA GLY A 61 0.92 6.38 6.74
C GLY A 61 0.99 6.90 5.31
N SER A 62 1.97 6.50 4.50
CA SER A 62 2.08 6.92 3.11
C SER A 62 2.79 5.90 2.22
N PHE A 63 2.68 6.06 0.92
CA PHE A 63 3.57 5.42 -0.04
C PHE A 63 4.02 6.39 -1.13
N THR A 64 5.25 6.21 -1.58
CA THR A 64 5.86 7.02 -2.64
C THR A 64 5.98 6.17 -3.89
N VAL A 65 5.45 6.67 -5.00
CA VAL A 65 5.56 6.05 -6.32
C VAL A 65 6.58 6.83 -7.13
N THR A 66 7.60 6.17 -7.63
CA THR A 66 8.57 6.75 -8.58
C THR A 66 8.50 5.99 -9.89
N ILE A 67 8.33 6.73 -11.00
CA ILE A 67 8.29 6.20 -12.37
C ILE A 67 9.48 6.78 -13.13
N LYS A 68 10.23 5.94 -13.84
CA LYS A 68 11.32 6.36 -14.73
C LYS A 68 11.06 5.76 -16.10
N LEU A 69 10.94 6.62 -17.11
CA LEU A 69 10.60 6.24 -18.48
C LEU A 69 11.57 6.79 -19.50
N THR A 70 11.62 6.16 -20.64
CA THR A 70 12.31 6.60 -21.86
C THR A 70 11.43 6.33 -23.08
N GLY A 71 11.76 6.91 -24.22
CA GLY A 71 11.02 6.73 -25.46
C GLY A 71 9.81 7.65 -25.61
N MET A 72 9.66 8.64 -24.74
CA MET A 72 8.61 9.66 -24.83
C MET A 72 8.98 10.71 -25.87
N GLY A 73 7.97 11.46 -26.37
CA GLY A 73 8.22 12.64 -27.18
C GLY A 73 9.06 13.67 -26.40
N PRO A 74 10.05 14.34 -27.04
CA PRO A 74 10.82 15.38 -26.37
C PRO A 74 9.93 16.47 -25.76
N SER A 75 10.13 16.78 -24.49
CA SER A 75 9.36 17.80 -23.73
C SER A 75 7.84 17.56 -23.68
N SER A 76 7.40 16.32 -23.93
CA SER A 76 5.99 15.93 -23.83
C SER A 76 5.55 15.80 -22.37
N SER A 77 4.25 15.84 -22.15
CA SER A 77 3.64 15.78 -20.83
C SER A 77 2.49 14.75 -20.84
N HIS A 78 2.43 13.90 -19.83
CA HIS A 78 1.55 12.75 -19.80
C HIS A 78 0.93 12.62 -18.41
N ILE A 79 -0.39 12.43 -18.34
CA ILE A 79 -1.03 12.08 -17.07
C ILE A 79 -0.73 10.65 -16.70
N SER A 80 -0.68 10.38 -15.41
CA SER A 80 -0.46 9.04 -14.89
C SER A 80 -1.32 8.73 -13.68
N HIS A 81 -1.67 7.47 -13.52
CA HIS A 81 -2.53 6.97 -12.46
C HIS A 81 -2.09 5.59 -11.97
N ILE A 82 -2.47 5.27 -10.72
CA ILE A 82 -2.65 3.88 -10.31
C ILE A 82 -4.09 3.51 -10.57
N HIS A 83 -4.29 2.40 -11.25
CA HIS A 83 -5.60 1.80 -11.48
C HIS A 83 -5.76 0.50 -10.70
N ALA A 84 -7.01 0.13 -10.41
CA ALA A 84 -7.36 -1.20 -9.93
C ALA A 84 -7.27 -2.20 -11.09
N GLY A 85 -6.88 -3.45 -10.79
CA GLY A 85 -6.76 -4.51 -11.81
C GLY A 85 -5.34 -4.67 -12.32
N ARG A 86 -5.21 -4.90 -13.61
CA ARG A 86 -3.96 -5.23 -14.31
C ARG A 86 -3.92 -4.55 -15.67
N CYS A 87 -2.73 -4.48 -16.28
CA CYS A 87 -2.56 -3.90 -17.60
C CYS A 87 -3.41 -4.60 -18.69
N ASP A 88 -3.61 -5.90 -18.57
CA ASP A 88 -4.43 -6.73 -19.47
C ASP A 88 -5.91 -6.86 -19.05
N ALA A 89 -6.24 -6.39 -17.84
CA ALA A 89 -7.60 -6.39 -17.29
C ALA A 89 -7.85 -5.07 -16.54
N PRO A 90 -7.99 -3.95 -17.26
CA PRO A 90 -8.01 -2.63 -16.70
C PRO A 90 -9.27 -2.35 -15.87
N GLY A 91 -9.09 -1.68 -14.72
CA GLY A 91 -10.14 -1.18 -13.86
C GLY A 91 -10.10 0.33 -13.69
N GLY A 92 -10.90 0.84 -12.76
CA GLY A 92 -11.00 2.28 -12.49
C GLY A 92 -9.73 2.86 -11.84
N ILE A 93 -9.61 4.19 -11.88
CA ILE A 93 -8.53 4.93 -11.23
C ILE A 93 -8.66 4.78 -9.71
N ALA A 94 -7.58 4.34 -9.07
CA ALA A 94 -7.44 4.29 -7.62
C ALA A 94 -6.75 5.54 -7.07
N PHE A 95 -5.68 6.00 -7.72
CA PHE A 95 -4.93 7.20 -7.31
C PHE A 95 -4.41 7.96 -8.51
N ALA A 96 -4.56 9.29 -8.47
CA ALA A 96 -3.86 10.17 -9.38
C ALA A 96 -2.37 10.26 -9.00
N LEU A 97 -1.50 10.30 -10.00
CA LEU A 97 -0.07 10.51 -9.83
C LEU A 97 0.33 11.87 -10.39
N GLN A 98 1.54 12.31 -10.05
CA GLN A 98 2.13 13.49 -10.67
C GLN A 98 2.29 13.27 -12.18
N GLN A 99 2.09 14.35 -12.91
CA GLN A 99 2.29 14.34 -14.36
C GLN A 99 3.72 13.92 -14.70
N VAL A 100 3.86 13.06 -15.69
CA VAL A 100 5.15 12.63 -16.24
C VAL A 100 5.55 13.64 -17.31
N VAL A 101 6.62 14.36 -17.10
CA VAL A 101 7.14 15.35 -18.04
C VAL A 101 8.50 14.89 -18.55
N ALA A 102 8.58 14.68 -19.85
CA ALA A 102 9.81 14.28 -20.52
C ALA A 102 10.76 15.45 -20.70
N ASP A 103 12.03 15.17 -20.60
CA ASP A 103 13.09 16.10 -20.98
C ASP A 103 13.26 16.16 -22.52
N SER A 104 14.24 16.93 -22.98
CA SER A 104 14.54 17.08 -24.42
C SER A 104 15.03 15.79 -25.08
N SER A 105 15.41 14.78 -24.32
CA SER A 105 15.83 13.45 -24.81
C SER A 105 14.68 12.43 -24.82
N GLY A 106 13.50 12.77 -24.33
CA GLY A 106 12.38 11.87 -24.15
C GLY A 106 12.49 10.97 -22.92
N ALA A 107 13.33 11.32 -21.96
CA ALA A 107 13.42 10.64 -20.68
C ALA A 107 12.63 11.41 -19.61
N ALA A 108 12.02 10.68 -18.66
CA ALA A 108 11.25 11.27 -17.58
C ALA A 108 11.46 10.55 -16.26
N THR A 109 11.37 11.31 -15.17
CA THR A 109 11.22 10.77 -13.81
C THR A 109 10.13 11.54 -13.10
N ALA A 110 9.08 10.85 -12.66
CA ALA A 110 8.00 11.42 -11.86
C ALA A 110 7.93 10.72 -10.49
N THR A 111 7.75 11.50 -9.44
CA THR A 111 7.62 10.98 -8.06
C THR A 111 6.37 11.56 -7.40
N THR A 112 5.52 10.69 -6.88
CA THR A 112 4.28 11.05 -6.20
C THR A 112 4.28 10.48 -4.80
N VAL A 113 3.99 11.31 -3.80
CA VAL A 113 3.72 10.88 -2.42
C VAL A 113 2.21 10.81 -2.22
N ILE A 114 1.71 9.66 -1.84
CA ILE A 114 0.28 9.42 -1.54
C ILE A 114 0.15 9.26 -0.03
N PRO A 115 -0.50 10.22 0.67
CA PRO A 115 -0.52 10.28 2.14
C PRO A 115 -1.59 9.35 2.75
N VAL A 116 -1.62 8.11 2.29
CA VAL A 116 -2.48 7.05 2.82
C VAL A 116 -1.72 5.73 2.80
N GLN A 117 -2.08 4.84 3.71
CA GLN A 117 -1.52 3.50 3.73
C GLN A 117 -2.55 2.52 3.14
N TYR A 118 -2.21 1.94 1.99
CA TYR A 118 -3.04 0.94 1.33
C TYR A 118 -2.25 -0.33 1.05
N ALA A 119 -2.91 -1.48 1.23
CA ALA A 119 -2.42 -2.74 0.70
C ALA A 119 -2.84 -2.88 -0.77
N ILE A 120 -1.95 -3.38 -1.62
CA ILE A 120 -2.32 -3.74 -2.98
C ILE A 120 -3.37 -4.85 -2.89
N PRO A 121 -4.56 -4.68 -3.49
CA PRO A 121 -5.61 -5.70 -3.44
C PRO A 121 -5.17 -6.97 -4.19
N VAL A 122 -5.80 -8.09 -3.87
CA VAL A 122 -5.53 -9.38 -4.55
C VAL A 122 -5.80 -9.31 -6.06
N SER A 123 -6.76 -8.48 -6.49
CA SER A 123 -7.02 -8.18 -7.90
C SER A 123 -5.87 -7.44 -8.59
N GLY A 124 -4.91 -6.95 -7.80
CA GLY A 124 -3.77 -6.17 -8.29
C GLY A 124 -4.09 -4.70 -8.47
N TRP A 125 -3.02 -3.96 -8.65
CA TRP A 125 -3.00 -2.60 -9.18
C TRP A 125 -2.05 -2.56 -10.36
N TYR A 126 -2.16 -1.52 -11.18
CA TYR A 126 -1.17 -1.20 -12.19
C TYR A 126 -0.96 0.31 -12.30
N VAL A 127 0.24 0.70 -12.67
CA VAL A 127 0.54 2.08 -13.04
C VAL A 127 0.30 2.24 -14.54
N ASN A 128 -0.44 3.26 -14.91
CA ASN A 128 -0.69 3.63 -16.29
C ASN A 128 -0.17 5.05 -16.56
N VAL A 129 0.50 5.21 -17.71
CA VAL A 129 0.89 6.52 -18.24
C VAL A 129 0.20 6.68 -19.59
N HIS A 130 -0.63 7.70 -19.70
CA HIS A 130 -1.44 7.99 -20.88
C HIS A 130 -0.65 8.76 -21.94
N HIS A 131 -1.21 8.78 -23.18
CA HIS A 131 -0.56 9.44 -24.31
C HIS A 131 -0.50 10.96 -24.17
N GLY A 132 -1.47 11.58 -23.53
CA GLY A 132 -1.58 13.03 -23.44
C GLY A 132 -1.49 13.62 -22.05
N PRO A 133 -1.49 14.95 -21.99
CA PRO A 133 -1.36 15.69 -20.73
C PRO A 133 -2.63 15.70 -19.88
N ASP A 134 -3.76 15.31 -20.47
CA ASP A 134 -5.09 15.32 -19.86
C ASP A 134 -6.05 14.38 -20.61
N PHE A 135 -7.34 14.48 -20.38
CA PHE A 135 -8.41 13.74 -21.08
C PHE A 135 -9.34 14.62 -21.90
N THR A 136 -8.88 15.81 -22.28
CA THR A 136 -9.71 16.74 -23.08
C THR A 136 -9.83 16.30 -24.54
N ASP A 137 -8.88 15.47 -25.01
CA ASP A 137 -8.90 14.86 -26.33
C ASP A 137 -8.95 13.32 -26.20
N ALA A 138 -9.75 12.67 -27.03
CA ALA A 138 -9.85 11.21 -27.07
C ALA A 138 -8.50 10.54 -27.43
N ASP A 139 -7.66 11.20 -28.21
CA ASP A 139 -6.34 10.73 -28.59
C ASP A 139 -5.34 10.73 -27.43
N TYR A 140 -5.64 11.43 -26.33
CA TYR A 140 -4.81 11.46 -25.13
C TYR A 140 -5.09 10.30 -24.16
N ALA A 141 -6.26 9.67 -24.28
CA ALA A 141 -6.68 8.61 -23.35
C ALA A 141 -5.92 7.28 -23.49
N PRO A 142 -5.43 6.84 -24.67
CA PRO A 142 -4.68 5.59 -24.77
C PRO A 142 -3.48 5.53 -23.84
N SER A 143 -3.11 4.32 -23.44
CA SER A 143 -1.93 4.07 -22.61
C SER A 143 -0.67 4.05 -23.46
N ASP A 144 0.34 4.80 -23.08
CA ASP A 144 1.68 4.71 -23.64
C ASP A 144 2.54 3.68 -22.89
N SER A 145 2.36 3.56 -21.58
CA SER A 145 3.12 2.61 -20.79
C SER A 145 2.34 2.12 -19.58
N CYS A 146 2.50 0.84 -19.26
CA CYS A 146 1.79 0.18 -18.18
C CYS A 146 2.69 -0.77 -17.40
N GLY A 147 2.53 -0.81 -16.07
CA GLY A 147 3.29 -1.69 -15.19
C GLY A 147 2.43 -2.27 -14.07
N ASP A 148 2.32 -3.61 -14.04
CA ASP A 148 1.57 -4.32 -13.01
C ASP A 148 2.26 -4.26 -11.66
N LEU A 149 1.49 -4.04 -10.63
CA LEU A 149 1.87 -4.09 -9.23
C LEU A 149 1.31 -5.37 -8.62
N SER A 150 2.18 -6.31 -8.30
CA SER A 150 1.78 -7.54 -7.63
C SER A 150 1.83 -7.35 -6.11
N ALA A 151 0.84 -7.89 -5.40
CA ALA A 151 0.93 -8.09 -3.97
C ALA A 151 2.08 -9.08 -3.70
N THR A 152 3.04 -8.70 -2.86
CA THR A 152 4.12 -9.59 -2.37
C THR A 152 3.71 -10.23 -1.07
#